data_c616234e342a0132f7aa5a637bf7b675
#
_entry.id   c616234e342a0132f7aa5a637bf7b675
#
_cell.length_a   1.000
_cell.length_b   1.000
_cell.length_c   1.000
_cell.angle_alpha   90.00
_cell.angle_beta   90.00
_cell.angle_gamma   90.00
#
_symmetry.space_group_name_H-M   'P 1'
#
loop_
_entity.id
_entity.type
_entity.pdbx_description
1 polymer ?
#
loop_
_entity_poly.entity_id
_entity_poly.type
_entity_poly.pdbx_seq_one_letter_code
_entity_poly.pdbx_strand_id
1 'polypeptide(L)'
;MVVSGEIETPVVPASTMTQVTFLNKTGRVDVLCEPGESLLQAGLRHGLELPYACGAGVCGTCVARSKPNTVENLWPNAPGAAQLNAGKGECLLCQGAALKDCEILVPAKIDLSRLSDQRPARFEANLQDVKVVAPDVATFTVRLPETVRPISGQYFLMRPKGMQGFRAYSMTNFDESTDALHFVIKKVAGGVFSGKIFSGEPLDEPLEAFGPMGLATFDPSDTRDLICLVGGSGIAGIMSILAQARRVDHFSRHRLFMVFGARRIEEFFFLDELADLARTHPDHIQIHLAVSEGEAAGDTSKDVRGLSVHHGFVHDVAKSLSRPGEFDGGLAFLGGPPPMLNSCLALLLEAGLPVSDIRYDRFA
;
A
#
# COMPACT_ATOMS: atom_id res chain seq x y z
N MET A 1 39.21 6.84 -35.49
CA MET A 1 39.44 5.93 -34.37
C MET A 1 38.61 6.46 -33.20
N VAL A 2 37.48 5.85 -32.97
CA VAL A 2 36.63 6.15 -31.82
C VAL A 2 36.86 5.05 -30.80
N VAL A 3 37.47 5.39 -29.68
CA VAL A 3 37.72 4.47 -28.58
C VAL A 3 36.44 4.32 -27.79
N SER A 4 35.76 3.20 -27.93
CA SER A 4 34.63 2.79 -27.08
C SER A 4 35.19 2.34 -25.74
N GLY A 5 35.08 3.23 -24.74
CA GLY A 5 35.31 2.86 -23.34
C GLY A 5 34.11 2.13 -22.81
N GLU A 6 34.21 0.82 -22.66
CA GLU A 6 33.27 0.04 -21.86
C GLU A 6 33.42 0.44 -20.40
N ILE A 7 32.33 0.97 -19.81
CA ILE A 7 32.26 1.21 -18.37
C ILE A 7 31.99 -0.17 -17.74
N GLU A 8 33.06 -0.78 -17.21
CA GLU A 8 32.94 -1.97 -16.36
C GLU A 8 32.13 -1.59 -15.10
N THR A 9 30.91 -2.09 -15.02
CA THR A 9 30.15 -2.10 -13.77
C THR A 9 30.87 -3.03 -12.79
N PRO A 10 31.21 -2.60 -11.56
CA PRO A 10 31.85 -3.44 -10.60
C PRO A 10 30.94 -4.62 -10.25
N VAL A 11 31.34 -5.82 -10.59
CA VAL A 11 30.72 -7.07 -10.15
C VAL A 11 31.00 -7.19 -8.66
N VAL A 12 30.00 -6.86 -7.83
CA VAL A 12 30.04 -7.16 -6.39
C VAL A 12 29.94 -8.68 -6.24
N PRO A 13 30.89 -9.36 -5.55
CA PRO A 13 30.82 -10.79 -5.36
C PRO A 13 29.56 -11.14 -4.54
N ALA A 14 28.70 -11.96 -5.13
CA ALA A 14 27.48 -12.47 -4.51
C ALA A 14 27.84 -13.46 -3.40
N SER A 15 27.99 -13.00 -2.14
CA SER A 15 27.88 -13.90 -0.96
C SER A 15 28.28 -13.34 0.41
N THR A 16 28.42 -12.03 0.62
CA THR A 16 28.79 -11.56 1.96
C THR A 16 27.66 -10.75 2.56
N MET A 17 27.10 -11.26 3.66
CA MET A 17 26.18 -10.49 4.53
C MET A 17 26.92 -9.25 5.04
N THR A 18 26.23 -8.11 5.03
CA THR A 18 26.78 -6.83 5.49
C THR A 18 26.15 -6.45 6.81
N GLN A 19 26.96 -6.06 7.80
CA GLN A 19 26.43 -5.58 9.08
C GLN A 19 25.98 -4.13 8.95
N VAL A 20 24.71 -3.88 9.22
CA VAL A 20 24.11 -2.55 9.25
C VAL A 20 23.69 -2.21 10.68
N THR A 21 24.21 -1.11 11.20
CA THR A 21 23.83 -0.60 12.51
C THR A 21 22.83 0.53 12.37
N PHE A 22 21.58 0.30 12.74
CA PHE A 22 20.59 1.35 12.90
C PHE A 22 20.78 2.05 14.23
N LEU A 23 20.78 3.38 14.22
CA LEU A 23 20.98 4.17 15.44
C LEU A 23 20.09 5.43 15.43
N ASN A 24 19.67 5.80 16.63
CA ASN A 24 18.99 7.07 16.93
C ASN A 24 19.23 7.44 18.40
N LYS A 25 18.43 8.40 18.93
CA LYS A 25 18.52 8.84 20.33
C LYS A 25 18.07 7.77 21.35
N THR A 26 17.29 6.78 20.93
CA THR A 26 16.72 5.74 21.81
C THR A 26 17.60 4.50 21.91
N GLY A 27 18.48 4.26 20.92
CA GLY A 27 19.30 3.06 20.91
C GLY A 27 20.11 2.83 19.66
N ARG A 28 20.73 1.66 19.63
CA ARG A 28 21.55 1.11 18.55
C ARG A 28 21.21 -0.35 18.37
N VAL A 29 20.95 -0.79 17.13
CA VAL A 29 20.65 -2.18 16.80
C VAL A 29 21.42 -2.60 15.56
N ASP A 30 22.11 -3.73 15.65
CA ASP A 30 22.85 -4.32 14.54
C ASP A 30 21.97 -5.38 13.85
N VAL A 31 21.90 -5.33 12.51
CA VAL A 31 21.22 -6.32 11.69
C VAL A 31 22.13 -6.79 10.55
N LEU A 32 21.89 -7.98 10.05
CA LEU A 32 22.56 -8.51 8.86
C LEU A 32 21.70 -8.23 7.64
N CYS A 33 22.28 -7.52 6.67
CA CYS A 33 21.69 -7.18 5.40
C CYS A 33 22.17 -8.17 4.33
N GLU A 34 21.24 -8.72 3.57
CA GLU A 34 21.54 -9.61 2.44
C GLU A 34 22.03 -8.82 1.23
N PRO A 35 22.81 -9.41 0.33
CA PRO A 35 23.24 -8.76 -0.92
C PRO A 35 22.05 -8.25 -1.73
N GLY A 36 22.07 -6.95 -2.12
CA GLY A 36 20.99 -6.31 -2.88
C GLY A 36 19.68 -6.09 -2.13
N GLU A 37 19.63 -6.41 -0.84
CA GLU A 37 18.51 -6.09 0.05
C GLU A 37 18.53 -4.59 0.39
N SER A 38 17.36 -3.95 0.42
CA SER A 38 17.29 -2.57 0.91
C SER A 38 17.43 -2.51 2.44
N LEU A 39 17.95 -1.40 2.94
CA LEU A 39 18.08 -1.15 4.38
C LEU A 39 16.73 -1.27 5.11
N LEU A 40 15.63 -0.83 4.46
CA LEU A 40 14.29 -0.99 5.00
C LEU A 40 13.91 -2.47 5.14
N GLN A 41 14.12 -3.26 4.07
CA GLN A 41 13.80 -4.69 4.09
C GLN A 41 14.60 -5.42 5.17
N ALA A 42 15.91 -5.17 5.24
CA ALA A 42 16.78 -5.76 6.27
C ALA A 42 16.27 -5.43 7.69
N GLY A 43 15.97 -4.17 7.98
CA GLY A 43 15.47 -3.78 9.29
C GLY A 43 14.12 -4.41 9.63
N LEU A 44 13.16 -4.37 8.71
CA LEU A 44 11.83 -4.95 8.93
C LEU A 44 11.89 -6.48 9.10
N ARG A 45 12.71 -7.18 8.33
CA ARG A 45 12.93 -8.62 8.45
C ARG A 45 13.49 -9.02 9.82
N HIS A 46 14.27 -8.13 10.45
CA HIS A 46 14.76 -8.29 11.83
C HIS A 46 13.77 -7.76 12.88
N GLY A 47 12.59 -7.27 12.48
CA GLY A 47 11.54 -6.81 13.38
C GLY A 47 11.67 -5.35 13.82
N LEU A 48 12.59 -4.56 13.24
CA LEU A 48 12.69 -3.13 13.59
C LEU A 48 11.47 -2.37 13.08
N GLU A 49 10.89 -1.53 13.92
CA GLU A 49 9.80 -0.62 13.56
C GLU A 49 10.37 0.64 12.87
N LEU A 50 10.94 0.48 11.67
CA LEU A 50 11.50 1.59 10.89
C LEU A 50 10.40 2.48 10.31
N PRO A 51 10.64 3.80 10.11
CA PRO A 51 9.67 4.69 9.51
C PRO A 51 9.51 4.40 8.01
N TYR A 52 8.30 4.07 7.58
CA TYR A 52 7.96 3.93 6.17
C TYR A 52 6.44 4.14 5.96
N ALA A 53 6.05 4.35 4.71
CA ALA A 53 4.66 4.25 4.27
C ALA A 53 4.58 3.39 3.00
N CYS A 54 5.10 3.82 1.85
CA CYS A 54 5.00 3.05 0.61
C CYS A 54 6.04 1.91 0.48
N GLY A 55 7.21 2.00 1.11
CA GLY A 55 8.32 1.06 0.93
C GLY A 55 8.91 1.01 -0.49
N ALA A 56 8.37 1.76 -1.45
CA ALA A 56 8.60 1.64 -2.89
C ALA A 56 9.34 2.85 -3.51
N GLY A 57 9.96 3.72 -2.72
CA GLY A 57 10.77 4.83 -3.23
C GLY A 57 10.00 6.08 -3.63
N VAL A 58 8.72 6.23 -3.27
CA VAL A 58 7.88 7.32 -3.76
C VAL A 58 7.59 8.39 -2.71
N CYS A 59 7.16 8.01 -1.49
CA CYS A 59 6.59 8.94 -0.51
C CYS A 59 7.60 9.74 0.32
N GLY A 60 8.87 9.35 0.36
CA GLY A 60 9.91 10.03 1.16
C GLY A 60 9.85 9.79 2.68
N THR A 61 8.91 8.99 3.20
CA THR A 61 8.75 8.77 4.66
C THR A 61 9.95 8.09 5.31
N CYS A 62 10.65 7.23 4.57
CA CYS A 62 11.76 6.41 5.09
C CYS A 62 13.14 7.09 4.96
N VAL A 63 13.22 8.42 5.06
CA VAL A 63 14.49 9.13 5.00
C VAL A 63 15.35 8.83 6.22
N ALA A 64 16.60 8.45 5.97
CA ALA A 64 17.63 8.24 6.98
C ALA A 64 18.94 8.86 6.50
N ARG A 65 20.02 8.76 7.29
CA ARG A 65 21.34 9.29 6.93
C ARG A 65 22.40 8.23 7.05
N SER A 66 23.31 8.23 6.08
CA SER A 66 24.49 7.35 6.04
C SER A 66 25.77 8.18 5.84
N LYS A 67 26.91 7.59 6.13
CA LYS A 67 28.20 8.15 5.74
C LYS A 67 28.40 8.01 4.24
N PRO A 68 29.18 8.90 3.58
CA PRO A 68 29.48 8.80 2.16
C PRO A 68 30.07 7.42 1.78
N ASN A 69 29.70 6.92 0.61
CA ASN A 69 30.23 5.66 0.04
C ASN A 69 30.02 4.42 0.93
N THR A 70 28.92 4.38 1.72
CA THR A 70 28.55 3.21 2.52
C THR A 70 27.24 2.58 2.06
N VAL A 71 26.43 3.34 1.32
CA VAL A 71 25.12 2.92 0.79
C VAL A 71 25.06 3.27 -0.69
N GLU A 72 24.63 2.32 -1.51
CA GLU A 72 24.25 2.55 -2.90
C GLU A 72 22.74 2.77 -3.02
N ASN A 73 22.33 3.44 -4.08
CA ASN A 73 20.91 3.66 -4.37
C ASN A 73 20.45 2.69 -5.45
N LEU A 74 19.58 1.74 -5.08
CA LEU A 74 19.03 0.71 -5.97
C LEU A 74 18.15 1.28 -7.09
N TRP A 75 17.58 2.46 -6.89
CA TRP A 75 16.79 3.17 -7.89
C TRP A 75 17.05 4.69 -7.82
N PRO A 76 18.12 5.18 -8.48
CA PRO A 76 18.51 6.58 -8.42
C PRO A 76 17.40 7.58 -8.81
N ASN A 77 16.53 7.19 -9.75
CA ASN A 77 15.43 8.01 -10.25
C ASN A 77 14.11 7.78 -9.50
N ALA A 78 14.16 7.22 -8.30
CA ALA A 78 12.97 7.08 -7.45
C ALA A 78 12.35 8.46 -7.16
N PRO A 79 11.02 8.64 -7.31
CA PRO A 79 10.37 9.95 -7.11
C PRO A 79 10.68 10.59 -5.75
N GLY A 80 10.73 9.81 -4.68
CA GLY A 80 11.09 10.28 -3.35
C GLY A 80 12.55 10.72 -3.19
N ALA A 81 13.44 10.30 -4.10
CA ALA A 81 14.85 10.72 -4.07
C ALA A 81 15.03 12.21 -4.37
N ALA A 82 14.11 12.83 -5.11
CA ALA A 82 14.14 14.27 -5.41
C ALA A 82 14.04 15.17 -4.16
N GLN A 83 13.57 14.62 -3.04
CA GLN A 83 13.42 15.33 -1.77
C GLN A 83 14.65 15.22 -0.86
N LEU A 84 15.65 14.41 -1.23
CA LEU A 84 16.83 14.13 -0.41
C LEU A 84 17.84 15.27 -0.46
N ASN A 85 18.42 15.57 0.69
CA ASN A 85 19.57 16.48 0.80
C ASN A 85 20.87 15.65 0.80
N ALA A 86 21.50 15.53 -0.37
CA ALA A 86 22.76 14.83 -0.53
C ALA A 86 23.88 15.36 0.38
N GLY A 87 23.92 16.69 0.64
CA GLY A 87 24.90 17.31 1.53
C GLY A 87 24.76 16.89 2.99
N LYS A 88 23.62 16.34 3.38
CA LYS A 88 23.38 15.76 4.72
C LYS A 88 23.55 14.25 4.78
N GLY A 89 23.97 13.61 3.69
CA GLY A 89 24.05 12.15 3.60
C GLY A 89 22.70 11.45 3.66
N GLU A 90 21.62 12.11 3.22
CA GLU A 90 20.28 11.54 3.26
C GLU A 90 20.11 10.46 2.19
N CYS A 91 19.43 9.37 2.57
CA CYS A 91 19.05 8.26 1.72
C CYS A 91 17.63 7.78 2.07
N LEU A 92 16.97 7.13 1.12
CA LEU A 92 15.73 6.39 1.38
C LEU A 92 16.06 4.98 1.85
N LEU A 93 15.64 4.58 3.03
CA LEU A 93 15.87 3.21 3.53
C LEU A 93 15.36 2.14 2.56
N CYS A 94 14.24 2.39 1.88
CA CYS A 94 13.65 1.46 0.93
C CYS A 94 14.39 1.37 -0.43
N GLN A 95 15.35 2.26 -0.69
CA GLN A 95 16.14 2.30 -1.94
C GLN A 95 17.64 2.24 -1.68
N GLY A 96 18.08 2.35 -0.44
CA GLY A 96 19.48 2.21 -0.07
C GLY A 96 19.85 0.76 0.18
N ALA A 97 20.95 0.28 -0.39
CA ALA A 97 21.56 -1.01 -0.06
C ALA A 97 22.96 -0.79 0.52
N ALA A 98 23.34 -1.59 1.51
CA ALA A 98 24.65 -1.48 2.14
C ALA A 98 25.76 -2.01 1.21
N LEU A 99 26.78 -1.18 0.92
CA LEU A 99 27.97 -1.59 0.17
C LEU A 99 29.01 -2.28 1.06
N LYS A 100 28.99 -2.00 2.35
CA LYS A 100 29.89 -2.49 3.39
C LYS A 100 29.28 -2.25 4.75
N ASP A 101 29.85 -2.78 5.81
CA ASP A 101 29.44 -2.49 7.17
C ASP A 101 29.30 -0.99 7.40
N CYS A 102 28.12 -0.58 7.89
CA CYS A 102 27.80 0.83 7.98
C CYS A 102 26.82 1.16 9.11
N GLU A 103 26.80 2.46 9.45
CA GLU A 103 25.88 3.03 10.43
C GLU A 103 24.83 3.88 9.71
N ILE A 104 23.57 3.66 10.08
CA ILE A 104 22.40 4.36 9.53
C ILE A 104 21.73 5.14 10.65
N LEU A 105 21.79 6.46 10.58
CA LEU A 105 21.09 7.34 11.51
C LEU A 105 19.63 7.49 11.08
N VAL A 106 18.71 6.98 11.89
CA VAL A 106 17.26 7.11 11.69
C VAL A 106 16.74 8.32 12.47
N PRO A 107 16.36 9.43 11.80
CA PRO A 107 15.98 10.67 12.48
C PRO A 107 14.60 10.61 13.16
N ALA A 108 13.78 9.62 12.83
CA ALA A 108 12.46 9.44 13.42
C ALA A 108 12.54 9.14 14.93
N LYS A 109 11.52 9.57 15.66
CA LYS A 109 11.34 9.25 17.08
C LYS A 109 10.71 7.85 17.19
N ILE A 110 11.50 6.82 16.92
CA ILE A 110 11.10 5.42 17.06
C ILE A 110 11.91 4.78 18.17
N ASP A 111 11.33 3.76 18.80
CA ASP A 111 12.01 2.96 19.80
C ASP A 111 12.69 1.76 19.12
N LEU A 112 14.00 1.86 18.88
CA LEU A 112 14.79 0.80 18.27
C LEU A 112 14.93 -0.47 19.16
N SER A 113 14.60 -0.39 20.45
CA SER A 113 14.60 -1.56 21.33
C SER A 113 13.35 -2.41 21.21
N ARG A 114 12.28 -1.84 20.62
CA ARG A 114 11.02 -2.53 20.38
C ARG A 114 11.08 -3.27 19.06
N LEU A 115 10.87 -4.58 19.11
CA LEU A 115 10.81 -5.43 17.93
C LEU A 115 9.36 -5.84 17.66
N SER A 116 8.96 -5.77 16.39
CA SER A 116 7.68 -6.28 15.93
C SER A 116 7.71 -7.81 15.84
N ASP A 117 6.63 -8.46 16.23
CA ASP A 117 6.41 -9.89 15.98
C ASP A 117 6.12 -10.17 14.49
N GLN A 118 5.61 -9.17 13.77
CA GLN A 118 5.44 -9.22 12.33
C GLN A 118 6.76 -8.97 11.62
N ARG A 119 7.25 -9.97 10.91
CA ARG A 119 8.49 -9.92 10.16
C ARG A 119 8.22 -10.21 8.70
N PRO A 120 8.19 -9.18 7.85
CA PRO A 120 8.11 -9.39 6.41
C PRO A 120 9.27 -10.25 5.92
N ALA A 121 9.02 -11.04 4.89
CA ALA A 121 10.02 -11.87 4.25
C ALA A 121 10.07 -11.61 2.74
N ARG A 122 11.16 -12.06 2.10
CA ARG A 122 11.35 -12.02 0.66
C ARG A 122 10.96 -13.37 0.07
N PHE A 123 10.24 -13.32 -1.05
CA PHE A 123 9.77 -14.49 -1.76
C PHE A 123 10.07 -14.36 -3.26
N GLU A 124 10.41 -15.47 -3.88
CA GLU A 124 10.28 -15.66 -5.31
C GLU A 124 8.88 -16.23 -5.56
N ALA A 125 8.03 -15.48 -6.27
CA ALA A 125 6.59 -15.74 -6.34
C ALA A 125 6.11 -15.79 -7.80
N ASN A 126 5.02 -16.52 -8.05
CA ASN A 126 4.45 -16.68 -9.38
C ASN A 126 3.14 -15.89 -9.50
N LEU A 127 3.00 -15.17 -10.62
CA LEU A 127 1.80 -14.43 -10.95
C LEU A 127 0.87 -15.32 -11.78
N GLN A 128 -0.42 -15.32 -11.42
CA GLN A 128 -1.46 -16.19 -12.01
C GLN A 128 -2.79 -15.43 -12.12
N ASP A 129 -3.75 -16.02 -12.83
CA ASP A 129 -5.17 -15.66 -12.83
C ASP A 129 -5.44 -14.17 -13.16
N VAL A 130 -4.73 -13.62 -14.13
CA VAL A 130 -4.97 -12.24 -14.58
C VAL A 130 -6.34 -12.14 -15.22
N LYS A 131 -7.18 -11.22 -14.70
CA LYS A 131 -8.52 -10.94 -15.23
C LYS A 131 -8.77 -9.44 -15.29
N VAL A 132 -9.08 -8.93 -16.48
CA VAL A 132 -9.53 -7.54 -16.64
C VAL A 132 -10.95 -7.42 -16.08
N VAL A 133 -11.14 -6.50 -15.13
CA VAL A 133 -12.42 -6.30 -14.40
C VAL A 133 -13.07 -4.93 -14.68
N ALA A 134 -12.29 -3.98 -15.23
CA ALA A 134 -12.75 -2.69 -15.74
C ALA A 134 -11.82 -2.24 -16.88
N PRO A 135 -12.10 -1.21 -17.65
CA PRO A 135 -11.34 -0.83 -18.86
C PRO A 135 -9.83 -0.71 -18.64
N ASP A 136 -9.40 -0.26 -17.48
CA ASP A 136 -8.00 -0.06 -17.14
C ASP A 136 -7.61 -0.72 -15.79
N VAL A 137 -8.42 -1.69 -15.32
CA VAL A 137 -8.22 -2.39 -14.06
C VAL A 137 -8.22 -3.89 -14.28
N ALA A 138 -7.21 -4.55 -13.72
CA ALA A 138 -7.13 -6.02 -13.70
C ALA A 138 -6.91 -6.53 -12.28
N THR A 139 -7.46 -7.69 -11.98
CA THR A 139 -7.12 -8.49 -10.80
C THR A 139 -6.10 -9.55 -11.20
N PHE A 140 -5.30 -9.97 -10.24
CA PHE A 140 -4.34 -11.08 -10.40
C PHE A 140 -4.05 -11.75 -9.06
N THR A 141 -3.56 -12.97 -9.12
CA THR A 141 -3.12 -13.75 -7.96
C THR A 141 -1.60 -13.85 -7.96
N VAL A 142 -0.99 -13.72 -6.80
CA VAL A 142 0.42 -14.05 -6.57
C VAL A 142 0.48 -15.27 -5.66
N ARG A 143 1.13 -16.33 -6.14
CA ARG A 143 1.34 -17.55 -5.39
C ARG A 143 2.72 -17.53 -4.76
N LEU A 144 2.77 -17.58 -3.43
CA LEU A 144 4.00 -17.70 -2.66
C LEU A 144 4.44 -19.17 -2.54
N PRO A 145 5.73 -19.44 -2.32
CA PRO A 145 6.23 -20.81 -2.09
C PRO A 145 5.83 -21.37 -0.71
N GLU A 146 5.43 -20.52 0.21
CA GLU A 146 5.00 -20.88 1.56
C GLU A 146 3.87 -19.99 2.05
N THR A 147 3.17 -20.42 3.09
CA THR A 147 2.06 -19.65 3.66
C THR A 147 2.57 -18.48 4.51
N VAL A 148 1.85 -17.37 4.44
CA VAL A 148 2.03 -16.18 5.28
C VAL A 148 0.79 -15.94 6.14
N ARG A 149 0.91 -15.15 7.19
CA ARG A 149 -0.21 -14.73 8.06
C ARG A 149 -0.36 -13.21 8.00
N PRO A 150 -1.00 -12.70 6.96
CA PRO A 150 -1.19 -11.27 6.82
C PRO A 150 -2.26 -10.75 7.78
N ILE A 151 -2.17 -9.46 8.12
CA ILE A 151 -3.27 -8.70 8.70
C ILE A 151 -4.02 -8.01 7.57
N SER A 152 -5.34 -7.91 7.64
CA SER A 152 -6.14 -7.22 6.63
C SER A 152 -5.73 -5.75 6.52
N GLY A 153 -5.71 -5.23 5.30
CA GLY A 153 -5.19 -3.92 4.97
C GLY A 153 -3.71 -3.90 4.56
N GLN A 154 -2.95 -4.95 4.85
CA GLN A 154 -1.54 -5.01 4.46
C GLN A 154 -1.33 -5.14 2.96
N TYR A 155 -0.10 -4.84 2.53
CA TYR A 155 0.35 -4.88 1.15
C TYR A 155 1.65 -5.65 0.99
N PHE A 156 1.99 -5.99 -0.25
CA PHE A 156 3.27 -6.54 -0.64
C PHE A 156 3.99 -5.59 -1.61
N LEU A 157 5.29 -5.52 -1.49
CA LEU A 157 6.16 -4.95 -2.52
C LEU A 157 6.40 -6.03 -3.58
N MET A 158 6.28 -5.68 -4.85
CA MET A 158 6.51 -6.58 -5.97
C MET A 158 7.46 -5.96 -6.98
N ARG A 159 8.33 -6.80 -7.55
CA ARG A 159 9.29 -6.41 -8.57
C ARG A 159 9.45 -7.56 -9.58
N PRO A 160 8.90 -7.44 -10.80
CA PRO A 160 9.26 -8.33 -11.89
C PRO A 160 10.75 -8.28 -12.19
N LYS A 161 11.32 -9.38 -12.62
CA LYS A 161 12.73 -9.45 -13.03
C LYS A 161 13.09 -8.39 -14.06
N GLY A 162 14.24 -7.73 -13.88
CA GLY A 162 14.71 -6.66 -14.74
C GLY A 162 14.05 -5.28 -14.52
N MET A 163 13.07 -5.16 -13.63
CA MET A 163 12.49 -3.88 -13.26
C MET A 163 13.28 -3.20 -12.13
N GLN A 164 13.52 -1.89 -12.25
CA GLN A 164 14.04 -1.11 -11.14
C GLN A 164 12.94 -0.72 -10.16
N GLY A 165 13.26 -0.84 -8.86
CA GLY A 165 12.38 -0.47 -7.76
C GLY A 165 11.16 -1.40 -7.63
N PHE A 166 10.69 -1.52 -6.42
CA PHE A 166 9.46 -2.24 -6.12
C PHE A 166 8.22 -1.37 -6.37
N ARG A 167 7.06 -2.04 -6.49
CA ARG A 167 5.74 -1.40 -6.45
C ARG A 167 4.93 -2.03 -5.34
N ALA A 168 4.19 -1.20 -4.61
CA ALA A 168 3.34 -1.62 -3.51
C ALA A 168 1.93 -1.95 -4.01
N TYR A 169 1.41 -3.11 -3.62
CA TYR A 169 0.05 -3.55 -3.93
C TYR A 169 -0.62 -4.10 -2.67
N SER A 170 -1.74 -3.50 -2.27
CA SER A 170 -2.54 -3.98 -1.16
C SER A 170 -3.27 -5.25 -1.56
N MET A 171 -3.34 -6.21 -0.63
CA MET A 171 -4.13 -7.43 -0.83
C MET A 171 -5.62 -7.12 -0.82
N THR A 172 -6.37 -7.82 -1.65
CA THR A 172 -7.84 -7.72 -1.70
C THR A 172 -8.53 -8.84 -0.91
N ASN A 173 -7.85 -9.96 -0.70
CA ASN A 173 -8.35 -11.07 0.12
C ASN A 173 -7.83 -11.01 1.55
N PHE A 174 -8.53 -11.70 2.43
CA PHE A 174 -8.08 -11.97 3.79
C PHE A 174 -8.31 -13.44 4.15
N ASP A 175 -7.23 -14.08 4.56
CA ASP A 175 -7.20 -15.38 5.20
C ASP A 175 -6.17 -15.36 6.34
N GLU A 176 -6.44 -16.07 7.43
CA GLU A 176 -5.52 -16.11 8.58
C GLU A 176 -4.16 -16.72 8.23
N SER A 177 -4.13 -17.58 7.22
CA SER A 177 -2.93 -18.19 6.66
C SER A 177 -3.18 -18.51 5.19
N THR A 178 -2.34 -18.01 4.31
CA THR A 178 -2.50 -18.20 2.85
C THR A 178 -1.17 -18.12 2.12
N ASP A 179 -1.07 -18.85 1.02
CA ASP A 179 -0.01 -18.72 0.02
C ASP A 179 -0.53 -18.05 -1.27
N ALA A 180 -1.84 -17.80 -1.36
CA ALA A 180 -2.49 -17.15 -2.49
C ALA A 180 -2.91 -15.73 -2.13
N LEU A 181 -2.23 -14.75 -2.69
CA LEU A 181 -2.47 -13.34 -2.47
C LEU A 181 -3.17 -12.74 -3.68
N HIS A 182 -4.32 -12.10 -3.47
CA HIS A 182 -5.08 -11.47 -4.54
C HIS A 182 -4.84 -9.97 -4.55
N PHE A 183 -4.69 -9.42 -5.75
CA PHE A 183 -4.38 -8.01 -5.96
C PHE A 183 -5.23 -7.40 -7.06
N VAL A 184 -5.28 -6.09 -7.07
CA VAL A 184 -5.83 -5.30 -8.17
C VAL A 184 -4.77 -4.29 -8.63
N ILE A 185 -4.69 -4.11 -9.95
CA ILE A 185 -3.77 -3.15 -10.58
C ILE A 185 -4.52 -2.29 -11.57
N LYS A 186 -4.24 -0.98 -11.53
CA LYS A 186 -4.67 -0.04 -12.56
C LYS A 186 -3.58 0.12 -13.62
N LYS A 187 -3.99 0.15 -14.89
CA LYS A 187 -3.10 0.42 -16.03
C LYS A 187 -2.54 1.83 -15.93
N VAL A 188 -1.23 1.95 -15.98
CA VAL A 188 -0.51 3.24 -15.99
C VAL A 188 0.16 3.40 -17.34
N ALA A 189 -0.03 4.56 -17.98
CA ALA A 189 0.64 4.86 -19.25
C ALA A 189 2.16 4.79 -19.08
N GLY A 190 2.84 3.97 -19.89
CA GLY A 190 4.27 3.72 -19.77
C GLY A 190 4.69 2.89 -18.55
N GLY A 191 3.75 2.40 -17.75
CA GLY A 191 4.04 1.57 -16.58
C GLY A 191 4.54 0.18 -16.99
N VAL A 192 5.73 -0.20 -16.52
CA VAL A 192 6.36 -1.49 -16.89
C VAL A 192 5.55 -2.66 -16.37
N PHE A 193 5.22 -2.69 -15.08
CA PHE A 193 4.50 -3.83 -14.50
C PHE A 193 3.04 -3.88 -14.97
N SER A 194 2.32 -2.76 -14.91
CA SER A 194 0.95 -2.72 -15.45
C SER A 194 0.91 -3.02 -16.94
N GLY A 195 1.90 -2.54 -17.72
CA GLY A 195 2.03 -2.87 -19.14
C GLY A 195 2.12 -4.37 -19.40
N LYS A 196 2.94 -5.09 -18.62
CA LYS A 196 3.05 -6.56 -18.69
C LYS A 196 1.74 -7.26 -18.35
N ILE A 197 1.05 -6.84 -17.28
CA ILE A 197 -0.26 -7.41 -16.88
C ILE A 197 -1.30 -7.26 -18.00
N PHE A 198 -1.32 -6.11 -18.69
CA PHE A 198 -2.31 -5.83 -19.73
C PHE A 198 -1.87 -6.23 -21.15
N SER A 199 -0.66 -6.75 -21.35
CA SER A 199 -0.21 -7.25 -22.66
C SER A 199 -0.91 -8.54 -23.07
N GLY A 200 -1.43 -9.30 -22.12
CA GLY A 200 -1.95 -10.65 -22.34
C GLY A 200 -0.88 -11.70 -22.60
N GLU A 201 0.40 -11.32 -22.50
CA GLU A 201 1.51 -12.25 -22.58
C GLU A 201 1.66 -13.05 -21.28
N PRO A 202 2.05 -14.34 -21.36
CA PRO A 202 2.34 -15.12 -20.17
C PRO A 202 3.42 -14.43 -19.31
N LEU A 203 3.21 -14.40 -18.01
CA LEU A 203 4.20 -13.92 -17.05
C LEU A 203 4.94 -15.14 -16.48
N ASP A 204 5.70 -15.80 -17.36
CA ASP A 204 6.38 -17.08 -17.05
C ASP A 204 7.58 -16.90 -16.11
N GLU A 205 8.04 -15.67 -15.91
CA GLU A 205 9.15 -15.40 -14.99
C GLU A 205 8.63 -15.08 -13.59
N PRO A 206 9.24 -15.68 -12.55
CA PRO A 206 8.88 -15.35 -11.19
C PRO A 206 9.16 -13.88 -10.89
N LEU A 207 8.34 -13.29 -10.02
CA LEU A 207 8.55 -11.95 -9.49
C LEU A 207 9.10 -12.02 -8.07
N GLU A 208 9.85 -11.02 -7.70
CA GLU A 208 10.27 -10.85 -6.31
C GLU A 208 9.13 -10.16 -5.53
N ALA A 209 8.71 -10.78 -4.43
CA ALA A 209 7.74 -10.22 -3.49
C ALA A 209 8.39 -10.02 -2.12
N PHE A 210 8.03 -8.95 -1.42
CA PHE A 210 8.45 -8.70 -0.05
C PHE A 210 7.25 -8.20 0.78
N GLY A 211 6.98 -8.88 1.89
CA GLY A 211 5.84 -8.55 2.75
C GLY A 211 5.54 -9.65 3.78
N PRO A 212 4.41 -9.56 4.48
CA PRO A 212 3.42 -8.50 4.44
C PRO A 212 3.90 -7.20 5.11
N MET A 213 3.46 -6.06 4.61
CA MET A 213 3.80 -4.71 5.07
C MET A 213 2.54 -3.85 5.20
N GLY A 214 2.67 -2.68 5.83
CA GLY A 214 1.58 -1.71 5.97
C GLY A 214 1.12 -1.53 7.41
N LEU A 215 0.61 -0.34 7.70
CA LEU A 215 0.13 0.06 9.03
C LEU A 215 -1.38 0.38 9.03
N ALA A 216 -1.99 0.49 7.86
CA ALA A 216 -3.43 0.71 7.70
C ALA A 216 -4.23 -0.60 7.84
N THR A 217 -4.10 -1.24 9.00
CA THR A 217 -4.65 -2.57 9.29
C THR A 217 -5.87 -2.50 10.21
N PHE A 218 -6.76 -3.49 10.09
CA PHE A 218 -7.90 -3.67 10.97
C PHE A 218 -7.60 -4.69 12.08
N ASP A 219 -7.90 -4.32 13.32
CA ASP A 219 -7.84 -5.21 14.47
C ASP A 219 -9.23 -5.82 14.67
N PRO A 220 -9.40 -7.15 14.63
CA PRO A 220 -10.70 -7.80 14.80
C PRO A 220 -11.32 -7.58 16.20
N SER A 221 -10.55 -7.13 17.18
CA SER A 221 -11.05 -6.74 18.51
C SER A 221 -11.56 -5.30 18.57
N ASP A 222 -11.40 -4.50 17.50
CA ASP A 222 -11.90 -3.13 17.44
C ASP A 222 -13.44 -3.12 17.46
N THR A 223 -14.01 -2.23 18.26
CA THR A 223 -15.46 -2.12 18.47
C THR A 223 -16.03 -0.81 17.94
N ARG A 224 -15.34 -0.15 17.02
CA ARG A 224 -15.76 1.12 16.43
C ARG A 224 -16.47 0.92 15.09
N ASP A 225 -17.31 1.88 14.75
CA ASP A 225 -17.87 1.98 13.41
C ASP A 225 -16.74 2.22 12.40
N LEU A 226 -16.85 1.64 11.21
CA LEU A 226 -15.85 1.79 10.15
C LEU A 226 -16.25 2.86 9.15
N ILE A 227 -15.31 3.71 8.78
CA ILE A 227 -15.45 4.77 7.78
C ILE A 227 -14.46 4.48 6.65
N CYS A 228 -14.94 4.20 5.45
CA CYS A 228 -14.09 3.88 4.31
C CYS A 228 -14.28 4.90 3.20
N LEU A 229 -13.28 5.77 2.96
CA LEU A 229 -13.29 6.75 1.87
C LEU A 229 -12.22 6.35 0.86
N VAL A 230 -12.64 5.80 -0.28
CA VAL A 230 -11.74 5.12 -1.21
C VAL A 230 -11.96 5.55 -2.66
N GLY A 231 -10.91 5.49 -3.48
CA GLY A 231 -10.99 5.82 -4.90
C GLY A 231 -10.11 4.92 -5.78
N GLY A 232 -10.68 4.45 -6.88
CA GLY A 232 -10.02 3.59 -7.84
C GLY A 232 -9.41 2.36 -7.19
N SER A 233 -8.17 1.99 -7.56
CA SER A 233 -7.48 0.82 -6.99
C SER A 233 -7.11 0.96 -5.50
N GLY A 234 -7.29 2.14 -4.89
CA GLY A 234 -7.13 2.33 -3.45
C GLY A 234 -8.12 1.53 -2.59
N ILE A 235 -9.18 0.97 -3.21
CA ILE A 235 -10.12 0.05 -2.55
C ILE A 235 -9.46 -1.29 -2.16
N ALA A 236 -8.31 -1.66 -2.74
CA ALA A 236 -7.73 -2.99 -2.58
C ALA A 236 -7.58 -3.42 -1.11
N GLY A 237 -6.85 -2.64 -0.30
CA GLY A 237 -6.65 -2.94 1.12
C GLY A 237 -7.96 -2.95 1.91
N ILE A 238 -8.92 -2.12 1.50
CA ILE A 238 -10.24 -2.05 2.14
C ILE A 238 -11.03 -3.33 1.90
N MET A 239 -10.94 -3.95 0.73
CA MET A 239 -11.61 -5.24 0.48
C MET A 239 -11.16 -6.32 1.46
N SER A 240 -9.86 -6.40 1.77
CA SER A 240 -9.36 -7.35 2.76
C SER A 240 -9.84 -7.02 4.19
N ILE A 241 -9.94 -5.73 4.54
CA ILE A 241 -10.49 -5.26 5.82
C ILE A 241 -11.96 -5.64 5.94
N LEU A 242 -12.77 -5.37 4.91
CA LEU A 242 -14.18 -5.72 4.88
C LEU A 242 -14.40 -7.25 4.95
N ALA A 243 -13.54 -8.03 4.29
CA ALA A 243 -13.57 -9.49 4.36
C ALA A 243 -13.32 -9.99 5.79
N GLN A 244 -12.32 -9.44 6.50
CA GLN A 244 -12.07 -9.79 7.90
C GLN A 244 -13.19 -9.32 8.81
N ALA A 245 -13.67 -8.08 8.68
CA ALA A 245 -14.76 -7.53 9.48
C ALA A 245 -16.04 -8.37 9.33
N ARG A 246 -16.38 -8.80 8.10
CA ARG A 246 -17.48 -9.72 7.84
C ARG A 246 -17.26 -11.07 8.54
N ARG A 247 -16.05 -11.63 8.47
CA ARG A 247 -15.72 -12.94 9.07
C ARG A 247 -15.86 -12.96 10.59
N VAL A 248 -15.56 -11.84 11.27
CA VAL A 248 -15.71 -11.72 12.73
C VAL A 248 -17.08 -11.17 13.14
N ASP A 249 -18.02 -11.10 12.20
CA ASP A 249 -19.39 -10.58 12.42
C ASP A 249 -19.42 -9.15 13.02
N HIS A 250 -18.46 -8.32 12.64
CA HIS A 250 -18.32 -6.94 13.13
C HIS A 250 -19.59 -6.13 12.88
N PHE A 251 -20.19 -6.28 11.70
CA PHE A 251 -21.34 -5.49 11.26
C PHE A 251 -22.68 -5.87 11.90
N SER A 252 -22.72 -6.92 12.70
CA SER A 252 -23.91 -7.19 13.55
C SER A 252 -24.11 -6.17 14.66
N ARG A 253 -23.06 -5.41 15.02
CA ARG A 253 -23.06 -4.45 16.13
C ARG A 253 -22.52 -3.07 15.78
N HIS A 254 -21.72 -2.96 14.72
CA HIS A 254 -21.02 -1.76 14.30
C HIS A 254 -21.37 -1.41 12.87
N ARG A 255 -21.34 -0.11 12.57
CA ARG A 255 -21.72 0.39 11.25
C ARG A 255 -20.53 0.44 10.29
N LEU A 256 -20.85 0.43 9.01
CA LEU A 256 -19.94 0.79 7.92
C LEU A 256 -20.55 1.98 7.17
N PHE A 257 -19.81 3.07 7.09
CA PHE A 257 -20.05 4.16 6.17
C PHE A 257 -18.95 4.15 5.11
N MET A 258 -19.32 3.87 3.86
CA MET A 258 -18.34 3.76 2.77
C MET A 258 -18.73 4.62 1.58
N VAL A 259 -17.77 5.38 1.06
CA VAL A 259 -17.88 6.05 -0.24
C VAL A 259 -16.76 5.56 -1.15
N PHE A 260 -17.12 4.90 -2.25
CA PHE A 260 -16.20 4.44 -3.28
C PHE A 260 -16.26 5.32 -4.51
N GLY A 261 -15.16 5.96 -4.90
CA GLY A 261 -15.05 6.89 -6.00
C GLY A 261 -14.39 6.32 -7.24
N ALA A 262 -14.96 6.68 -8.39
CA ALA A 262 -14.36 6.52 -9.70
C ALA A 262 -14.61 7.80 -10.54
N ARG A 263 -13.96 7.92 -11.69
CA ARG A 263 -14.28 9.02 -12.61
C ARG A 263 -15.60 8.77 -13.30
N ARG A 264 -15.84 7.54 -13.74
CA ARG A 264 -17.04 7.12 -14.47
C ARG A 264 -17.57 5.79 -13.93
N ILE A 265 -18.84 5.50 -14.21
CA ILE A 265 -19.52 4.28 -13.73
C ILE A 265 -18.82 3.00 -14.21
N GLU A 266 -18.32 3.00 -15.43
CA GLU A 266 -17.66 1.83 -16.05
C GLU A 266 -16.30 1.50 -15.41
N GLU A 267 -15.74 2.42 -14.61
CA GLU A 267 -14.46 2.22 -13.90
C GLU A 267 -14.62 1.53 -12.55
N PHE A 268 -15.85 1.31 -12.07
CA PHE A 268 -16.09 0.56 -10.85
C PHE A 268 -15.85 -0.94 -11.03
N PHE A 269 -15.35 -1.57 -9.99
CA PHE A 269 -15.14 -3.02 -9.89
C PHE A 269 -15.43 -3.46 -8.44
N PHE A 270 -15.51 -4.76 -8.17
CA PHE A 270 -15.96 -5.34 -6.88
C PHE A 270 -17.41 -4.96 -6.51
N LEU A 271 -18.23 -4.55 -7.46
CA LEU A 271 -19.59 -4.11 -7.19
C LEU A 271 -20.50 -5.23 -6.68
N ASP A 272 -20.28 -6.46 -7.14
CA ASP A 272 -21.05 -7.62 -6.67
C ASP A 272 -20.74 -7.93 -5.21
N GLU A 273 -19.46 -7.93 -4.84
CA GLU A 273 -18.98 -8.16 -3.49
C GLU A 273 -19.47 -7.07 -2.52
N LEU A 274 -19.43 -5.81 -2.94
CA LEU A 274 -19.91 -4.68 -2.15
C LEU A 274 -21.43 -4.70 -1.98
N ALA A 275 -22.18 -4.99 -3.04
CA ALA A 275 -23.63 -5.12 -3.00
C ALA A 275 -24.05 -6.30 -2.11
N ASP A 276 -23.32 -7.41 -2.17
CA ASP A 276 -23.54 -8.58 -1.32
C ASP A 276 -23.32 -8.23 0.14
N LEU A 277 -22.23 -7.52 0.45
CA LEU A 277 -21.94 -7.05 1.80
C LEU A 277 -23.05 -6.12 2.33
N ALA A 278 -23.48 -5.13 1.54
CA ALA A 278 -24.54 -4.21 1.93
C ALA A 278 -25.87 -4.91 2.27
N ARG A 279 -26.20 -6.01 1.58
CA ARG A 279 -27.41 -6.80 1.84
C ARG A 279 -27.35 -7.64 3.11
N THR A 280 -26.15 -7.93 3.66
CA THR A 280 -26.05 -8.76 4.87
C THR A 280 -26.56 -8.02 6.12
N HIS A 281 -26.32 -6.72 6.22
CA HIS A 281 -26.74 -5.88 7.36
C HIS A 281 -27.21 -4.50 6.86
N PRO A 282 -28.39 -4.42 6.22
CA PRO A 282 -28.84 -3.20 5.54
C PRO A 282 -29.04 -1.99 6.46
N ASP A 283 -29.27 -2.22 7.75
CA ASP A 283 -29.40 -1.15 8.74
C ASP A 283 -28.04 -0.63 9.26
N HIS A 284 -26.97 -1.40 9.07
CA HIS A 284 -25.63 -1.08 9.58
C HIS A 284 -24.65 -0.72 8.47
N ILE A 285 -24.86 -1.18 7.24
CA ILE A 285 -23.92 -1.01 6.15
C ILE A 285 -24.46 -0.04 5.11
N GLN A 286 -23.76 1.07 4.95
CA GLN A 286 -24.04 2.09 3.93
C GLN A 286 -22.85 2.17 2.97
N ILE A 287 -23.07 1.81 1.70
CA ILE A 287 -22.07 1.88 0.63
C ILE A 287 -22.60 2.75 -0.49
N HIS A 288 -21.87 3.82 -0.77
CA HIS A 288 -22.20 4.81 -1.79
C HIS A 288 -21.13 4.86 -2.87
N LEU A 289 -21.53 5.07 -4.12
CA LEU A 289 -20.64 5.25 -5.26
C LEU A 289 -20.56 6.73 -5.60
N ALA A 290 -19.35 7.27 -5.74
CA ALA A 290 -19.10 8.66 -6.12
C ALA A 290 -18.51 8.74 -7.54
N VAL A 291 -19.13 9.48 -8.46
CA VAL A 291 -18.67 9.66 -9.83
C VAL A 291 -18.24 11.11 -10.03
N SER A 292 -16.97 11.34 -10.37
CA SER A 292 -16.42 12.69 -10.49
C SER A 292 -16.51 13.29 -11.91
N GLU A 293 -16.72 12.47 -12.94
CA GLU A 293 -16.86 12.90 -14.33
C GLU A 293 -18.24 12.49 -14.87
N GLY A 294 -18.80 13.28 -15.76
CA GLY A 294 -20.12 13.07 -16.37
C GLY A 294 -21.09 14.19 -16.02
N GLU A 295 -22.14 14.32 -16.80
CA GLU A 295 -23.18 15.30 -16.50
C GLU A 295 -23.91 14.86 -15.23
N ALA A 296 -24.15 15.80 -14.33
CA ALA A 296 -25.17 15.70 -13.31
C ALA A 296 -26.54 15.66 -14.00
N ALA A 297 -26.86 14.54 -14.63
CA ALA A 297 -28.20 14.32 -15.13
C ALA A 297 -29.13 14.42 -13.94
N GLY A 298 -30.16 15.27 -14.03
CA GLY A 298 -31.07 15.64 -12.93
C GLY A 298 -31.86 14.50 -12.30
N ASP A 299 -31.38 13.28 -12.37
CA ASP A 299 -31.90 12.11 -11.68
C ASP A 299 -30.82 11.52 -10.75
N THR A 300 -30.92 11.90 -9.48
CA THR A 300 -30.03 11.53 -8.39
C THR A 300 -30.17 10.07 -7.93
N SER A 301 -30.90 9.23 -8.67
CA SER A 301 -31.25 7.86 -8.26
C SER A 301 -30.78 6.78 -9.24
N LYS A 302 -29.58 6.92 -9.82
CA LYS A 302 -28.98 5.75 -10.47
C LYS A 302 -28.51 4.78 -9.40
N ASP A 303 -29.18 3.65 -9.38
CA ASP A 303 -28.77 2.48 -8.59
C ASP A 303 -27.92 1.57 -9.50
N VAL A 304 -26.76 1.17 -9.03
CA VAL A 304 -25.93 0.18 -9.70
C VAL A 304 -25.77 -1.03 -8.76
N ARG A 305 -26.44 -2.12 -9.07
CA ARG A 305 -26.46 -3.37 -8.29
C ARG A 305 -27.01 -3.21 -6.85
N GLY A 306 -27.89 -2.24 -6.60
CA GLY A 306 -28.40 -1.92 -5.27
C GLY A 306 -27.55 -0.92 -4.49
N LEU A 307 -26.54 -0.31 -5.13
CA LEU A 307 -25.69 0.72 -4.54
C LEU A 307 -26.03 2.09 -5.14
N SER A 308 -26.28 3.08 -4.29
CA SER A 308 -26.62 4.43 -4.69
C SER A 308 -25.44 5.17 -5.32
N VAL A 309 -25.66 5.80 -6.49
CA VAL A 309 -24.65 6.59 -7.21
C VAL A 309 -24.88 8.08 -6.97
N HIS A 310 -23.80 8.78 -6.61
CA HIS A 310 -23.77 10.23 -6.38
C HIS A 310 -22.75 10.91 -7.29
N HIS A 311 -23.05 12.13 -7.74
CA HIS A 311 -22.09 12.94 -8.49
C HIS A 311 -21.25 13.78 -7.54
N GLY A 312 -19.94 13.78 -7.77
CA GLY A 312 -18.98 14.55 -6.99
C GLY A 312 -17.73 13.74 -6.62
N PHE A 313 -16.79 14.40 -5.97
CA PHE A 313 -15.63 13.74 -5.40
C PHE A 313 -16.00 12.99 -4.12
N VAL A 314 -15.21 11.99 -3.75
CA VAL A 314 -15.45 11.14 -2.55
C VAL A 314 -15.72 11.96 -1.31
N HIS A 315 -14.90 12.98 -1.02
CA HIS A 315 -15.04 13.82 0.16
C HIS A 315 -16.29 14.71 0.12
N ASP A 316 -16.72 15.21 -1.06
CA ASP A 316 -17.93 16.00 -1.20
C ASP A 316 -19.18 15.14 -0.98
N VAL A 317 -19.19 13.94 -1.57
CA VAL A 317 -20.28 12.96 -1.39
C VAL A 317 -20.33 12.53 0.07
N ALA A 318 -19.19 12.18 0.68
CA ALA A 318 -19.16 11.82 2.09
C ALA A 318 -19.70 12.95 2.99
N LYS A 319 -19.32 14.20 2.74
CA LYS A 319 -19.80 15.37 3.47
C LYS A 319 -21.31 15.58 3.29
N SER A 320 -21.84 15.40 2.09
CA SER A 320 -23.26 15.60 1.79
C SER A 320 -24.16 14.54 2.41
N LEU A 321 -23.66 13.32 2.62
CA LEU A 321 -24.41 12.19 3.15
C LEU A 321 -24.24 12.04 4.67
N SER A 322 -23.15 12.55 5.24
CA SER A 322 -22.89 12.46 6.67
C SER A 322 -23.83 13.36 7.47
N ARG A 323 -24.33 12.83 8.58
CA ARG A 323 -25.08 13.57 9.60
C ARG A 323 -24.11 14.14 10.64
N PRO A 324 -24.51 15.17 11.38
CA PRO A 324 -23.73 15.61 12.54
C PRO A 324 -23.43 14.43 13.48
N GLY A 325 -22.14 14.22 13.80
CA GLY A 325 -21.68 13.09 14.63
C GLY A 325 -21.54 11.75 13.89
N GLU A 326 -21.74 11.68 12.58
CA GLU A 326 -21.66 10.42 11.81
C GLU A 326 -20.30 9.73 11.93
N PHE A 327 -19.23 10.50 12.10
CA PHE A 327 -17.86 9.99 12.20
C PHE A 327 -17.32 9.92 13.63
N ASP A 328 -18.12 10.33 14.63
CA ASP A 328 -17.67 10.41 16.02
C ASP A 328 -17.26 9.03 16.55
N GLY A 329 -16.05 8.95 17.08
CA GLY A 329 -15.51 7.72 17.66
C GLY A 329 -15.29 6.57 16.65
N GLY A 330 -15.44 6.82 15.35
CA GLY A 330 -15.22 5.84 14.31
C GLY A 330 -13.73 5.55 14.04
N LEU A 331 -13.47 4.52 13.25
CA LEU A 331 -12.17 4.19 12.71
C LEU A 331 -12.19 4.37 11.19
N ALA A 332 -11.41 5.31 10.68
CA ALA A 332 -11.39 5.61 9.25
C ALA A 332 -10.23 4.92 8.52
N PHE A 333 -10.55 4.40 7.33
CA PHE A 333 -9.60 3.87 6.37
C PHE A 333 -9.70 4.63 5.06
N LEU A 334 -8.57 5.17 4.59
CA LEU A 334 -8.50 5.94 3.36
C LEU A 334 -7.64 5.20 2.32
N GLY A 335 -8.08 5.18 1.07
CA GLY A 335 -7.32 4.59 -0.03
C GLY A 335 -7.58 5.31 -1.35
N GLY A 336 -6.52 5.75 -2.03
CA GLY A 336 -6.66 6.44 -3.31
C GLY A 336 -5.51 7.38 -3.62
N PRO A 337 -5.64 8.22 -4.69
CA PRO A 337 -4.59 9.14 -5.08
C PRO A 337 -4.38 10.26 -4.05
N PRO A 338 -3.15 10.83 -3.95
CA PRO A 338 -2.80 11.81 -2.92
C PRO A 338 -3.74 13.01 -2.80
N PRO A 339 -4.25 13.64 -3.88
CA PRO A 339 -5.21 14.74 -3.74
C PRO A 339 -6.49 14.33 -3.02
N MET A 340 -7.03 13.14 -3.35
CA MET A 340 -8.22 12.61 -2.69
C MET A 340 -7.96 12.31 -1.20
N LEU A 341 -6.82 11.65 -0.89
CA LEU A 341 -6.43 11.37 0.49
C LEU A 341 -6.38 12.65 1.33
N ASN A 342 -5.76 13.73 0.80
CA ASN A 342 -5.65 15.01 1.50
C ASN A 342 -7.04 15.63 1.76
N SER A 343 -7.96 15.59 0.78
CA SER A 343 -9.31 16.13 0.94
C SER A 343 -10.15 15.31 1.92
N CYS A 344 -10.06 13.97 1.86
CA CYS A 344 -10.75 13.09 2.81
C CYS A 344 -10.20 13.25 4.23
N LEU A 345 -8.87 13.39 4.37
CA LEU A 345 -8.23 13.64 5.67
C LEU A 345 -8.73 14.97 6.27
N ALA A 346 -8.74 16.04 5.47
CA ALA A 346 -9.26 17.35 5.93
C ALA A 346 -10.72 17.24 6.38
N LEU A 347 -11.59 16.58 5.62
CA LEU A 347 -12.99 16.35 5.99
C LEU A 347 -13.13 15.66 7.35
N LEU A 348 -12.39 14.58 7.58
CA LEU A 348 -12.49 13.80 8.82
C LEU A 348 -11.95 14.57 10.03
N LEU A 349 -10.86 15.33 9.83
CA LEU A 349 -10.32 16.19 10.88
C LEU A 349 -11.26 17.35 11.22
N GLU A 350 -11.89 17.97 10.22
CA GLU A 350 -12.92 19.00 10.42
C GLU A 350 -14.16 18.45 11.16
N ALA A 351 -14.48 17.18 10.91
CA ALA A 351 -15.55 16.46 11.64
C ALA A 351 -15.15 16.01 13.06
N GLY A 352 -13.92 16.28 13.50
CA GLY A 352 -13.44 15.98 14.85
C GLY A 352 -12.80 14.61 15.05
N LEU A 353 -12.62 13.81 13.98
CA LEU A 353 -11.97 12.51 14.11
C LEU A 353 -10.46 12.68 14.37
N PRO A 354 -9.88 12.09 15.42
CA PRO A 354 -8.46 12.22 15.71
C PRO A 354 -7.58 11.57 14.63
N VAL A 355 -6.41 12.14 14.37
CA VAL A 355 -5.43 11.55 13.40
C VAL A 355 -5.10 10.10 13.73
N SER A 356 -5.04 9.73 15.02
CA SER A 356 -4.79 8.35 15.48
C SER A 356 -5.83 7.34 15.01
N ASP A 357 -7.02 7.80 14.67
CA ASP A 357 -8.15 6.99 14.26
C ASP A 357 -8.36 7.01 12.74
N ILE A 358 -7.43 7.61 12.00
CA ILE A 358 -7.42 7.65 10.54
C ILE A 358 -6.20 6.85 10.02
N ARG A 359 -6.46 5.77 9.31
CA ARG A 359 -5.44 4.84 8.80
C ARG A 359 -5.38 4.89 7.29
N TYR A 360 -4.18 5.02 6.76
CA TYR A 360 -3.92 4.95 5.32
C TYR A 360 -2.45 4.67 5.03
N ASP A 361 -2.18 3.94 3.96
CA ASP A 361 -0.84 3.82 3.38
C ASP A 361 -0.71 4.79 2.20
N ARG A 362 0.42 5.50 2.12
CA ARG A 362 0.69 6.45 1.03
C ARG A 362 1.32 5.72 -0.15
N PHE A 363 0.51 5.44 -1.13
CA PHE A 363 0.97 5.06 -2.46
C PHE A 363 0.81 6.28 -3.39
N ALA A 364 1.87 6.67 -4.09
CA ALA A 364 1.83 7.79 -5.04
C ALA A 364 1.98 7.28 -6.47
#